data_e272a24b71b6839db0eccd917214457a
#
_entry.id   e272a24b71b6839db0eccd917214457a
#
_cell.length_a   1.000
_cell.length_b   1.000
_cell.length_c   1.000
_cell.angle_alpha   90.00
_cell.angle_beta   90.00
_cell.angle_gamma   90.00
#
_symmetry.space_group_name_H-M   'P 1'
#
loop_
_entity.id
_entity.type
_entity.pdbx_description
1 polymer ?
#
loop_
_entity_poly.entity_id
_entity_poly.type
_entity_poly.pdbx_seq_one_letter_code
_entity_poly.pdbx_strand_id
1 'polypeptide(L)'
;ADGEGSGSENAVYMETPDNKGIVNFTLEPDGGITYLTPRLANISQSPVTIQVGYDKEALDKYNKDNGASYEPLPPSAFKLADAEGNELSASEGIRVPAGDFSAKIMVKVGQLNSKDFPANKKYAIPLSITGASNYSLIPSQRSAILLLNRSILSSVAKVSGGEGIRIKPVGMHTKAEWTIQMSAIYSSLTRSNLTTAYLSNGTGGEFYTRISSTAGIQVKNGRDGDDTWTQIPLQAGKWLHITYVHKDKKTTVYVNGKVQKVFENSAITFGENSMIVVGNSGYRNDYLREIRLWDKALTESEINDYLYLPMDPATPHLVSYLPLSKEMETKDLKAPAGTENVTT
;
A
#
# COMPACT_ATOMS: atom_id res chain seq x y z
N ALA A 1 -16.45 44.89 33.25
CA ALA A 1 -16.01 43.48 33.43
C ALA A 1 -15.66 42.94 32.07
N ASP A 2 -14.38 43.02 31.72
CA ASP A 2 -13.85 42.52 30.49
C ASP A 2 -13.84 40.98 30.60
N GLY A 3 -14.79 40.33 29.93
CA GLY A 3 -14.75 38.90 29.81
C GLY A 3 -13.54 38.52 28.95
N GLU A 4 -12.51 37.99 29.57
CA GLU A 4 -11.47 37.28 28.85
C GLU A 4 -12.15 36.14 28.13
N GLY A 5 -12.32 36.28 26.80
CA GLY A 5 -12.79 35.20 25.98
C GLY A 5 -11.87 33.99 26.18
N SER A 6 -12.44 32.80 26.33
CA SER A 6 -11.65 31.59 26.49
C SER A 6 -10.68 31.50 25.31
N GLY A 7 -9.44 31.07 25.53
CA GLY A 7 -8.40 31.00 24.50
C GLY A 7 -8.76 30.13 23.25
N SER A 8 -9.92 29.49 23.26
CA SER A 8 -10.49 28.76 22.12
C SER A 8 -11.33 29.63 21.17
N GLU A 9 -11.73 30.84 21.58
CA GLU A 9 -12.60 31.69 20.76
C GLU A 9 -11.85 32.35 19.59
N ASN A 10 -10.54 32.58 19.73
CA ASN A 10 -9.68 33.17 18.69
C ASN A 10 -8.63 32.13 18.22
N ALA A 11 -9.07 30.97 17.82
CA ALA A 11 -8.18 29.90 17.40
C ALA A 11 -8.26 29.64 15.91
N VAL A 12 -7.14 29.22 15.35
CA VAL A 12 -7.03 28.71 13.99
C VAL A 12 -6.67 27.23 14.03
N TYR A 13 -7.17 26.48 13.05
CA TYR A 13 -6.87 25.06 12.93
C TYR A 13 -6.93 24.63 11.46
N MET A 14 -6.33 23.47 11.18
CA MET A 14 -6.41 22.85 9.85
C MET A 14 -7.62 21.95 9.82
N GLU A 15 -8.62 22.29 9.00
CA GLU A 15 -9.78 21.43 8.80
C GLU A 15 -9.36 20.23 7.92
N THR A 16 -9.59 19.03 8.43
CA THR A 16 -9.30 17.78 7.70
C THR A 16 -10.46 16.82 7.86
N PRO A 17 -10.61 15.80 6.99
CA PRO A 17 -11.63 14.77 7.15
C PRO A 17 -11.58 14.14 8.55
N ASP A 18 -12.73 14.07 9.20
CA ASP A 18 -12.88 13.51 10.56
C ASP A 18 -11.97 14.16 11.62
N ASN A 19 -11.43 15.33 11.36
CA ASN A 19 -10.49 16.06 12.25
C ASN A 19 -9.26 15.22 12.66
N LYS A 20 -8.83 14.30 11.81
CA LYS A 20 -7.70 13.41 12.09
C LYS A 20 -6.34 13.95 11.62
N GLY A 21 -6.34 15.10 10.94
CA GLY A 21 -5.11 15.68 10.42
C GLY A 21 -4.54 14.94 9.21
N ILE A 22 -5.33 14.12 8.52
CA ILE A 22 -4.89 13.30 7.40
C ILE A 22 -5.72 13.63 6.17
N VAL A 23 -5.05 13.84 5.03
CA VAL A 23 -5.68 14.04 3.73
C VAL A 23 -5.13 12.99 2.76
N ASN A 24 -6.00 12.17 2.18
CA ASN A 24 -5.62 11.27 1.12
C ASN A 24 -5.55 12.03 -0.20
N PHE A 25 -4.40 11.98 -0.84
CA PHE A 25 -4.13 12.73 -2.06
C PHE A 25 -3.75 11.78 -3.19
N THR A 26 -4.68 11.53 -4.12
CA THR A 26 -4.44 10.69 -5.28
C THR A 26 -3.68 11.46 -6.35
N LEU A 27 -2.55 10.89 -6.79
CA LEU A 27 -1.75 11.41 -7.89
C LEU A 27 -1.92 10.53 -9.12
N GLU A 28 -2.32 11.13 -10.22
CA GLU A 28 -2.25 10.52 -11.54
C GLU A 28 -0.80 10.52 -12.04
N PRO A 29 -0.47 9.81 -13.14
CA PRO A 29 0.91 9.77 -13.64
C PRO A 29 1.53 11.14 -13.94
N ASP A 30 0.72 12.13 -14.29
CA ASP A 30 1.16 13.51 -14.57
C ASP A 30 1.06 14.46 -13.36
N GLY A 31 0.61 13.95 -12.21
CA GLY A 31 0.49 14.71 -10.98
C GLY A 31 -0.94 14.85 -10.47
N GLY A 32 -1.18 15.85 -9.65
CA GLY A 32 -2.50 16.11 -9.09
C GLY A 32 -2.58 17.39 -8.29
N ILE A 33 -3.79 17.73 -7.91
CA ILE A 33 -4.11 18.91 -7.11
C ILE A 33 -5.07 18.48 -6.00
N THR A 34 -4.80 18.99 -4.79
CA THR A 34 -5.74 18.91 -3.67
C THR A 34 -5.76 20.24 -2.93
N TYR A 35 -6.65 20.37 -1.96
CA TYR A 35 -6.81 21.60 -1.22
C TYR A 35 -6.71 21.34 0.29
N LEU A 36 -6.11 22.28 0.99
CA LEU A 36 -6.14 22.38 2.44
C LEU A 36 -7.04 23.53 2.84
N THR A 37 -7.69 23.41 3.98
CA THR A 37 -8.63 24.41 4.48
C THR A 37 -8.23 24.84 5.89
N PRO A 38 -7.34 25.84 6.03
CA PRO A 38 -7.15 26.53 7.30
C PRO A 38 -8.43 27.24 7.68
N ARG A 39 -8.83 27.14 8.94
CA ARG A 39 -10.11 27.62 9.41
C ARG A 39 -9.98 28.40 10.71
N LEU A 40 -10.84 29.42 10.85
CA LEU A 40 -11.02 30.18 12.09
C LEU A 40 -12.11 29.51 12.93
N ALA A 41 -11.91 29.43 14.24
CA ALA A 41 -12.95 28.99 15.17
C ALA A 41 -14.15 29.94 15.17
N ASN A 42 -13.89 31.27 15.01
CA ASN A 42 -14.91 32.29 14.89
C ASN A 42 -14.59 33.26 13.76
N ILE A 43 -15.62 33.79 13.13
CA ILE A 43 -15.51 34.84 12.09
C ILE A 43 -14.82 36.09 12.66
N SER A 44 -13.89 36.63 11.88
CA SER A 44 -13.26 37.93 12.19
C SER A 44 -13.90 39.06 11.41
N GLN A 45 -13.96 40.20 11.99
CA GLN A 45 -14.42 41.45 11.34
C GLN A 45 -13.35 42.07 10.43
N SER A 46 -12.11 41.62 10.56
CA SER A 46 -10.99 42.00 9.71
C SER A 46 -10.31 40.77 9.11
N PRO A 47 -9.58 40.92 8.00
CA PRO A 47 -8.89 39.80 7.40
C PRO A 47 -7.87 39.19 8.36
N VAL A 48 -7.73 37.85 8.30
CA VAL A 48 -6.76 37.10 9.10
C VAL A 48 -5.79 36.38 8.13
N THR A 49 -4.50 36.60 8.34
CA THR A 49 -3.46 35.93 7.59
C THR A 49 -2.98 34.69 8.35
N ILE A 50 -3.03 33.52 7.72
CA ILE A 50 -2.60 32.27 8.30
C ILE A 50 -1.35 31.80 7.56
N GLN A 51 -0.28 31.55 8.28
CA GLN A 51 0.97 31.04 7.73
C GLN A 51 1.02 29.52 7.85
N VAL A 52 1.44 28.86 6.77
CA VAL A 52 1.56 27.41 6.69
C VAL A 52 2.97 27.07 6.25
N GLY A 53 3.59 26.14 6.92
CA GLY A 53 4.95 25.70 6.64
C GLY A 53 5.09 24.19 6.58
N TYR A 54 6.19 23.77 5.97
CA TYR A 54 6.60 22.37 5.89
C TYR A 54 7.04 21.89 7.27
N ASP A 55 6.46 20.78 7.75
CA ASP A 55 6.67 20.28 9.11
C ASP A 55 7.02 18.78 9.09
N LYS A 56 8.31 18.52 8.89
CA LYS A 56 8.82 17.15 8.87
C LYS A 56 8.60 16.40 10.17
N GLU A 57 8.65 17.08 11.31
CA GLU A 57 8.43 16.46 12.62
C GLU A 57 7.01 15.92 12.77
N ALA A 58 6.02 16.59 12.16
CA ALA A 58 4.64 16.09 12.15
C ALA A 58 4.54 14.76 11.39
N LEU A 59 5.29 14.57 10.31
CA LEU A 59 5.34 13.30 9.59
C LEU A 59 6.05 12.21 10.41
N ASP A 60 7.15 12.54 11.07
CA ASP A 60 7.87 11.59 11.93
C ASP A 60 6.94 11.07 13.05
N LYS A 61 6.15 11.96 13.65
CA LYS A 61 5.15 11.58 14.64
C LYS A 61 4.07 10.68 14.05
N TYR A 62 3.55 11.04 12.87
CA TYR A 62 2.54 10.21 12.19
C TYR A 62 3.07 8.80 11.92
N ASN A 63 4.26 8.67 11.38
CA ASN A 63 4.89 7.39 11.10
C ASN A 63 5.04 6.55 12.37
N LYS A 64 5.51 7.16 13.46
CA LYS A 64 5.68 6.49 14.74
C LYS A 64 4.34 6.01 15.32
N ASP A 65 3.34 6.87 15.33
CA ASP A 65 2.04 6.57 15.91
C ASP A 65 1.26 5.50 15.11
N ASN A 66 1.53 5.38 13.82
CA ASN A 66 0.79 4.49 12.93
C ASN A 66 1.60 3.31 12.41
N GLY A 67 2.85 3.14 12.86
CA GLY A 67 3.72 2.09 12.33
C GLY A 67 3.95 2.21 10.82
N ALA A 68 3.97 3.43 10.30
CA ALA A 68 4.11 3.73 8.89
C ALA A 68 5.53 4.18 8.56
N SER A 69 5.86 4.20 7.26
CA SER A 69 7.19 4.53 6.75
C SER A 69 7.14 5.51 5.58
N TYR A 70 6.26 6.51 5.65
CA TYR A 70 6.21 7.55 4.63
C TYR A 70 7.46 8.40 4.64
N GLU A 71 8.02 8.66 3.45
CA GLU A 71 9.10 9.62 3.28
C GLU A 71 8.51 11.01 2.99
N PRO A 72 9.11 12.08 3.52
CA PRO A 72 8.63 13.42 3.21
C PRO A 72 8.92 13.77 1.75
N LEU A 73 7.89 14.20 1.02
CA LEU A 73 8.09 14.75 -0.31
C LEU A 73 8.81 16.10 -0.14
N PRO A 74 9.96 16.33 -0.79
CA PRO A 74 10.69 17.57 -0.60
C PRO A 74 9.90 18.79 -1.08
N PRO A 75 10.06 19.95 -0.47
CA PRO A 75 9.34 21.19 -0.87
C PRO A 75 9.51 21.56 -2.34
N SER A 76 10.62 21.17 -2.97
CA SER A 76 10.87 21.40 -4.39
C SER A 76 9.95 20.61 -5.33
N ALA A 77 9.27 19.57 -4.82
CA ALA A 77 8.43 18.69 -5.61
C ALA A 77 6.95 19.07 -5.60
N PHE A 78 6.56 20.10 -4.85
CA PHE A 78 5.20 20.57 -4.82
C PHE A 78 5.14 22.10 -4.70
N LYS A 79 3.97 22.66 -5.00
CA LYS A 79 3.70 24.09 -4.88
C LYS A 79 2.43 24.34 -4.11
N LEU A 80 2.44 25.42 -3.34
CA LEU A 80 1.27 25.94 -2.64
C LEU A 80 0.79 27.21 -3.35
N ALA A 81 -0.52 27.32 -3.53
CA ALA A 81 -1.14 28.49 -4.15
C ALA A 81 -2.45 28.84 -3.44
N ASP A 82 -2.93 30.06 -3.65
CA ASP A 82 -4.29 30.43 -3.26
C ASP A 82 -5.34 29.82 -4.21
N ALA A 83 -6.61 30.06 -3.94
CA ALA A 83 -7.71 29.54 -4.76
C ALA A 83 -7.69 30.06 -6.21
N GLU A 84 -7.09 31.20 -6.46
CA GLU A 84 -6.94 31.83 -7.79
C GLU A 84 -5.69 31.33 -8.53
N GLY A 85 -4.86 30.51 -7.89
CA GLY A 85 -3.65 29.95 -8.49
C GLY A 85 -2.40 30.81 -8.26
N ASN A 86 -2.46 31.87 -7.45
CA ASN A 86 -1.30 32.67 -7.10
C ASN A 86 -0.42 31.91 -6.10
N GLU A 87 0.86 31.78 -6.40
CA GLU A 87 1.80 31.05 -5.55
C GLU A 87 1.93 31.72 -4.19
N LEU A 88 1.88 30.90 -3.12
CA LEU A 88 2.04 31.35 -1.75
C LEU A 88 3.48 31.17 -1.32
N SER A 89 4.04 32.21 -0.70
CA SER A 89 5.29 32.09 0.04
C SER A 89 5.01 31.72 1.50
N ALA A 90 5.94 31.03 2.14
CA ALA A 90 5.82 30.68 3.55
C ALA A 90 5.72 31.90 4.47
N SER A 91 6.29 33.06 4.06
CA SER A 91 6.28 34.31 4.83
C SER A 91 4.98 35.11 4.69
N GLU A 92 4.29 34.98 3.56
CA GLU A 92 3.08 35.77 3.28
C GLU A 92 1.80 35.09 3.79
N GLY A 93 1.74 33.74 3.70
CA GLY A 93 0.58 32.99 4.17
C GLY A 93 -0.66 33.13 3.28
N ILE A 94 -1.76 32.57 3.76
CA ILE A 94 -3.07 32.65 3.13
C ILE A 94 -3.96 33.61 3.89
N ARG A 95 -4.74 34.42 3.17
CA ARG A 95 -5.65 35.41 3.78
C ARG A 95 -7.06 34.84 3.84
N VAL A 96 -7.64 34.84 5.04
CA VAL A 96 -9.07 34.62 5.27
C VAL A 96 -9.74 36.01 5.28
N PRO A 97 -10.62 36.31 4.30
CA PRO A 97 -11.29 37.62 4.25
C PRO A 97 -12.15 37.87 5.49
N ALA A 98 -12.38 39.16 5.80
CA ALA A 98 -13.31 39.56 6.84
C ALA A 98 -14.70 38.91 6.57
N GLY A 99 -15.29 38.33 7.59
CA GLY A 99 -16.59 37.69 7.49
C GLY A 99 -16.56 36.21 7.01
N ASP A 100 -15.40 35.70 6.59
CA ASP A 100 -15.25 34.30 6.19
C ASP A 100 -14.69 33.44 7.32
N PHE A 101 -14.97 32.13 7.26
CA PHE A 101 -14.47 31.16 8.24
C PHE A 101 -13.13 30.55 7.84
N SER A 102 -12.85 30.46 6.53
CA SER A 102 -11.74 29.70 6.02
C SER A 102 -11.19 30.26 4.72
N ALA A 103 -10.04 29.77 4.36
CA ALA A 103 -9.47 29.95 3.02
C ALA A 103 -8.99 28.61 2.50
N LYS A 104 -8.83 28.49 1.19
CA LYS A 104 -8.32 27.26 0.55
C LYS A 104 -6.90 27.48 0.08
N ILE A 105 -6.04 26.53 0.41
CA ILE A 105 -4.68 26.44 -0.11
C ILE A 105 -4.67 25.30 -1.12
N MET A 106 -4.31 25.61 -2.36
CA MET A 106 -4.08 24.62 -3.40
C MET A 106 -2.70 23.98 -3.18
N VAL A 107 -2.66 22.66 -3.15
CA VAL A 107 -1.42 21.89 -3.14
C VAL A 107 -1.30 21.17 -4.48
N LYS A 108 -0.30 21.53 -5.26
CA LYS A 108 -0.06 20.97 -6.58
C LYS A 108 1.23 20.19 -6.62
N VAL A 109 1.13 18.93 -7.04
CA VAL A 109 2.27 18.04 -7.31
C VAL A 109 2.29 17.77 -8.79
N GLY A 110 3.45 17.95 -9.42
CA GLY A 110 3.66 17.60 -10.83
C GLY A 110 3.98 16.11 -11.01
N GLN A 111 4.47 15.76 -12.18
CA GLN A 111 4.93 14.42 -12.45
C GLN A 111 6.12 14.08 -11.55
N LEU A 112 6.01 12.96 -10.82
CA LEU A 112 7.10 12.41 -10.01
C LEU A 112 7.81 11.33 -10.83
N ASN A 113 9.06 11.60 -11.22
CA ASN A 113 9.83 10.62 -11.98
C ASN A 113 10.26 9.45 -11.07
N SER A 114 10.32 8.25 -11.62
CA SER A 114 10.63 7.04 -10.86
C SER A 114 12.11 6.92 -10.45
N LYS A 115 12.99 7.73 -11.01
CA LYS A 115 14.41 7.77 -10.63
C LYS A 115 14.60 8.45 -9.28
N ASP A 116 13.99 9.63 -9.09
CA ASP A 116 14.10 10.41 -7.85
C ASP A 116 13.05 10.01 -6.83
N PHE A 117 11.89 9.52 -7.30
CA PHE A 117 10.76 9.11 -6.47
C PHE A 117 10.36 7.66 -6.82
N PRO A 118 11.14 6.66 -6.37
CA PRO A 118 10.85 5.27 -6.70
C PRO A 118 9.41 4.86 -6.34
N ALA A 119 8.81 4.05 -7.19
CA ALA A 119 7.42 3.60 -7.04
C ALA A 119 7.21 2.71 -5.81
N ASN A 120 8.27 2.08 -5.29
CA ASN A 120 8.25 1.25 -4.09
C ASN A 120 8.33 2.05 -2.78
N LYS A 121 8.41 3.38 -2.85
CA LYS A 121 8.41 4.25 -1.68
C LYS A 121 7.11 5.02 -1.59
N LYS A 122 6.65 5.20 -0.36
CA LYS A 122 5.47 6.00 -0.05
C LYS A 122 5.90 7.39 0.36
N TYR A 123 5.25 8.40 -0.19
CA TYR A 123 5.55 9.80 0.09
C TYR A 123 4.36 10.49 0.73
N ALA A 124 4.64 11.47 1.58
CA ALA A 124 3.64 12.33 2.20
C ALA A 124 4.13 13.78 2.22
N ILE A 125 3.19 14.71 2.23
CA ILE A 125 3.48 16.14 2.40
C ILE A 125 2.98 16.56 3.78
N PRO A 126 3.89 16.87 4.72
CA PRO A 126 3.52 17.36 6.04
C PRO A 126 3.46 18.88 6.02
N LEU A 127 2.31 19.44 6.31
CA LEU A 127 2.12 20.90 6.42
C LEU A 127 1.45 21.23 7.74
N SER A 128 1.91 22.31 8.36
CA SER A 128 1.36 22.79 9.62
C SER A 128 1.14 24.30 9.58
N ILE A 129 0.10 24.75 10.27
CA ILE A 129 -0.07 26.15 10.55
C ILE A 129 1.05 26.57 11.50
N THR A 130 1.82 27.58 11.12
CA THR A 130 2.96 28.08 11.90
C THR A 130 2.66 29.38 12.61
N GLY A 131 1.62 30.09 12.20
CA GLY A 131 1.20 31.35 12.80
C GLY A 131 -0.06 31.88 12.18
N ALA A 132 -0.67 32.83 12.88
CA ALA A 132 -1.82 33.60 12.37
C ALA A 132 -1.87 34.95 13.03
N SER A 133 -2.29 35.96 12.29
CA SER A 133 -2.41 37.33 12.83
C SER A 133 -3.54 37.39 13.87
N ASN A 134 -3.19 37.73 15.12
CA ASN A 134 -4.13 37.86 16.23
C ASN A 134 -4.94 36.64 16.63
N TYR A 135 -4.46 35.45 16.28
CA TYR A 135 -5.12 34.17 16.60
C TYR A 135 -4.13 33.18 17.18
N SER A 136 -4.61 32.32 18.07
CA SER A 136 -3.84 31.23 18.65
C SER A 136 -3.98 29.96 17.83
N LEU A 137 -2.96 29.09 17.81
CA LEU A 137 -3.02 27.79 17.19
C LEU A 137 -3.67 26.78 18.13
N ILE A 138 -4.44 25.85 17.59
CA ILE A 138 -4.85 24.65 18.29
C ILE A 138 -3.77 23.59 18.02
N PRO A 139 -2.90 23.24 18.99
CA PRO A 139 -1.73 22.41 18.74
C PRO A 139 -2.08 21.02 18.17
N SER A 140 -3.18 20.42 18.61
CA SER A 140 -3.63 19.09 18.16
C SER A 140 -4.24 19.10 16.75
N GLN A 141 -4.57 20.28 16.20
CA GLN A 141 -5.26 20.42 14.91
C GLN A 141 -4.55 21.42 13.98
N ARG A 142 -3.26 21.62 14.17
CA ARG A 142 -2.50 22.54 13.33
C ARG A 142 -1.89 21.90 12.09
N SER A 143 -1.85 20.57 12.03
CA SER A 143 -1.13 19.84 10.99
C SER A 143 -2.06 19.09 10.05
N ALA A 144 -1.67 19.01 8.79
CA ALA A 144 -2.24 18.10 7.80
C ALA A 144 -1.13 17.27 7.17
N ILE A 145 -1.28 15.96 7.24
CA ILE A 145 -0.39 15.01 6.55
C ILE A 145 -1.11 14.56 5.30
N LEU A 146 -0.60 14.96 4.14
CA LEU A 146 -1.14 14.54 2.85
C LEU A 146 -0.46 13.25 2.45
N LEU A 147 -1.20 12.15 2.51
CA LEU A 147 -0.72 10.84 2.10
C LEU A 147 -0.89 10.70 0.59
N LEU A 148 0.22 10.58 -0.14
CA LEU A 148 0.20 10.51 -1.59
C LEU A 148 -0.09 9.08 -2.04
N ASN A 149 -1.18 8.89 -2.78
CA ASN A 149 -1.55 7.64 -3.41
C ASN A 149 -1.28 7.74 -4.90
N ARG A 150 -0.15 7.21 -5.35
CA ARG A 150 0.29 7.33 -6.74
C ARG A 150 -0.41 6.30 -7.61
N SER A 151 -0.99 6.78 -8.72
CA SER A 151 -1.40 5.91 -9.81
C SER A 151 -0.16 5.55 -10.64
N ILE A 152 0.21 4.28 -10.63
CA ILE A 152 1.40 3.79 -11.31
C ILE A 152 0.98 2.96 -12.50
N LEU A 153 1.41 3.38 -13.69
CA LEU A 153 1.26 2.58 -14.89
C LEU A 153 2.41 1.58 -14.94
N SER A 154 2.08 0.31 -14.89
CA SER A 154 3.06 -0.77 -15.04
C SER A 154 2.52 -1.81 -16.01
N SER A 155 3.43 -2.44 -16.74
CA SER A 155 3.12 -3.61 -17.53
C SER A 155 2.87 -4.81 -16.63
N VAL A 156 2.05 -5.75 -17.08
CA VAL A 156 1.76 -6.99 -16.37
C VAL A 156 1.92 -8.17 -17.31
N ALA A 157 2.27 -9.33 -16.75
CA ALA A 157 2.36 -10.56 -17.52
C ALA A 157 0.97 -11.14 -17.79
N LYS A 158 0.70 -11.49 -19.05
CA LYS A 158 -0.47 -12.24 -19.45
C LYS A 158 -0.11 -13.72 -19.54
N VAL A 159 -0.86 -14.56 -18.85
CA VAL A 159 -0.56 -15.97 -18.72
C VAL A 159 -1.70 -16.82 -19.29
N SER A 160 -1.36 -17.80 -20.12
CA SER A 160 -2.31 -18.76 -20.69
C SER A 160 -1.68 -20.15 -20.80
N GLY A 161 -2.33 -21.13 -20.20
CA GLY A 161 -1.88 -22.52 -20.28
C GLY A 161 -0.55 -22.79 -19.56
N GLY A 162 0.16 -23.80 -20.01
CA GLY A 162 1.47 -24.17 -19.48
C GLY A 162 1.44 -24.87 -18.12
N GLU A 163 2.59 -24.99 -17.53
CA GLU A 163 2.78 -25.68 -16.23
C GLU A 163 2.85 -24.70 -15.04
N GLY A 164 2.62 -23.41 -15.29
CA GLY A 164 2.76 -22.36 -14.31
C GLY A 164 4.19 -21.81 -14.24
N ILE A 165 4.36 -20.77 -13.44
CA ILE A 165 5.68 -20.18 -13.18
C ILE A 165 6.29 -20.92 -12.00
N ARG A 166 7.42 -21.57 -12.24
CA ARG A 166 8.11 -22.40 -11.25
C ARG A 166 9.33 -21.69 -10.74
N ILE A 167 9.40 -21.49 -9.43
CA ILE A 167 10.47 -20.75 -8.77
C ILE A 167 11.19 -21.68 -7.80
N LYS A 168 12.50 -21.85 -7.99
CA LYS A 168 13.35 -22.57 -7.04
C LYS A 168 14.04 -21.54 -6.14
N PRO A 169 13.51 -21.28 -4.94
CA PRO A 169 14.07 -20.25 -4.07
C PRO A 169 15.40 -20.71 -3.43
N VAL A 170 16.19 -19.73 -3.02
CA VAL A 170 17.43 -19.97 -2.29
C VAL A 170 17.24 -19.61 -0.83
N GLY A 171 17.74 -20.44 0.09
CA GLY A 171 17.73 -20.14 1.52
C GLY A 171 16.44 -20.45 2.24
N MET A 172 15.51 -21.19 1.63
CA MET A 172 14.23 -21.57 2.24
C MET A 172 14.25 -22.93 2.93
N HIS A 173 15.30 -23.72 2.74
CA HIS A 173 15.40 -25.03 3.34
C HIS A 173 15.28 -24.97 4.87
N THR A 174 14.38 -25.77 5.44
CA THR A 174 14.07 -25.86 6.88
C THR A 174 13.40 -24.64 7.51
N LYS A 175 13.05 -23.63 6.76
CA LYS A 175 12.29 -22.48 7.32
C LYS A 175 10.88 -22.93 7.72
N ALA A 176 10.53 -22.68 8.99
CA ALA A 176 9.22 -23.04 9.54
C ALA A 176 8.13 -21.99 9.28
N GLU A 177 8.54 -20.77 9.00
CA GLU A 177 7.65 -19.66 8.67
C GLU A 177 7.93 -19.18 7.25
N TRP A 178 6.88 -18.87 6.52
CA TRP A 178 7.01 -18.30 5.19
C TRP A 178 5.73 -17.59 4.76
N THR A 179 5.86 -16.71 3.78
CA THR A 179 4.73 -16.01 3.15
C THR A 179 4.89 -16.06 1.64
N ILE A 180 3.79 -16.34 0.93
CA ILE A 180 3.72 -16.29 -0.53
C ILE A 180 2.67 -15.26 -0.91
N GLN A 181 3.02 -14.35 -1.81
CA GLN A 181 2.12 -13.32 -2.31
C GLN A 181 2.10 -13.28 -3.83
N MET A 182 0.95 -12.93 -4.39
CA MET A 182 0.80 -12.65 -5.81
C MET A 182 -0.37 -11.69 -6.03
N SER A 183 -0.31 -10.92 -7.08
CA SER A 183 -1.45 -10.16 -7.57
C SER A 183 -1.91 -10.74 -8.90
N ALA A 184 -3.20 -10.97 -9.05
CA ALA A 184 -3.77 -11.61 -10.23
C ALA A 184 -5.10 -10.98 -10.64
N ILE A 185 -5.35 -10.98 -11.95
CA ILE A 185 -6.69 -10.83 -12.51
C ILE A 185 -7.00 -12.12 -13.24
N TYR A 186 -8.03 -12.82 -12.79
CA TYR A 186 -8.50 -14.02 -13.46
C TYR A 186 -9.62 -13.66 -14.43
N SER A 187 -9.52 -14.09 -15.69
CA SER A 187 -10.54 -13.84 -16.70
C SER A 187 -11.85 -14.59 -16.40
N SER A 188 -11.75 -15.71 -15.70
CA SER A 188 -12.89 -16.49 -15.20
C SER A 188 -12.49 -17.25 -13.95
N LEU A 189 -13.38 -17.33 -12.96
CA LEU A 189 -13.21 -18.14 -11.75
C LEU A 189 -14.16 -19.35 -11.71
N THR A 190 -14.81 -19.65 -12.83
CA THR A 190 -15.70 -20.82 -12.95
C THR A 190 -15.00 -22.05 -13.52
N ARG A 191 -13.74 -21.93 -13.90
CA ARG A 191 -12.92 -23.04 -14.39
C ARG A 191 -12.61 -24.03 -13.28
N SER A 192 -12.65 -25.33 -13.60
CA SER A 192 -12.30 -26.37 -12.63
C SER A 192 -10.79 -26.41 -12.39
N ASN A 193 -10.40 -26.76 -11.17
CA ASN A 193 -9.01 -26.94 -10.77
C ASN A 193 -8.08 -25.75 -11.10
N LEU A 194 -8.57 -24.52 -10.89
CA LEU A 194 -7.76 -23.34 -11.08
C LEU A 194 -6.87 -23.14 -9.84
N THR A 195 -5.57 -23.30 -10.02
CA THR A 195 -4.58 -23.22 -8.94
C THR A 195 -3.99 -21.83 -8.84
N THR A 196 -3.91 -21.28 -7.63
CA THR A 196 -3.17 -20.03 -7.40
C THR A 196 -1.69 -20.30 -7.19
N ALA A 197 -1.35 -21.11 -6.19
CA ALA A 197 0.02 -21.50 -5.90
C ALA A 197 0.08 -22.87 -5.23
N TYR A 198 1.22 -23.52 -5.35
CA TYR A 198 1.51 -24.75 -4.57
C TYR A 198 3.02 -24.90 -4.36
N LEU A 199 3.36 -25.71 -3.36
CA LEU A 199 4.73 -26.08 -3.06
C LEU A 199 4.98 -27.50 -3.58
N SER A 200 5.91 -27.64 -4.51
CA SER A 200 6.34 -28.94 -4.97
C SER A 200 7.54 -29.43 -4.15
N ASN A 201 7.60 -30.74 -3.89
CA ASN A 201 8.68 -31.37 -3.11
C ASN A 201 8.90 -30.74 -1.73
N GLY A 202 7.84 -30.27 -1.09
CA GLY A 202 7.89 -29.83 0.30
C GLY A 202 7.96 -30.99 1.27
N THR A 203 8.27 -30.71 2.51
CA THR A 203 8.29 -31.69 3.61
C THR A 203 7.23 -31.35 4.65
N GLY A 204 6.69 -32.37 5.29
CA GLY A 204 5.57 -32.21 6.22
C GLY A 204 4.23 -32.30 5.48
N GLY A 205 3.37 -31.31 5.68
CA GLY A 205 2.07 -31.26 5.02
C GLY A 205 2.13 -30.81 3.58
N GLU A 206 0.97 -30.85 2.92
CA GLU A 206 0.78 -30.35 1.56
C GLU A 206 0.39 -28.88 1.58
N PHE A 207 0.99 -28.06 0.73
CA PHE A 207 0.51 -26.73 0.40
C PHE A 207 0.08 -26.71 -1.05
N TYR A 208 -1.22 -26.72 -1.28
CA TYR A 208 -1.86 -26.66 -2.59
C TYR A 208 -3.11 -25.80 -2.51
N THR A 209 -3.22 -24.78 -3.34
CA THR A 209 -4.31 -23.81 -3.28
C THR A 209 -5.06 -23.73 -4.59
N ARG A 210 -6.40 -23.66 -4.50
CA ARG A 210 -7.29 -23.43 -5.64
C ARG A 210 -8.17 -22.21 -5.38
N ILE A 211 -8.75 -21.68 -6.44
CA ILE A 211 -9.63 -20.52 -6.38
C ILE A 211 -10.89 -20.76 -7.20
N SER A 212 -12.02 -20.30 -6.69
CA SER A 212 -13.32 -20.35 -7.39
C SER A 212 -14.17 -19.11 -7.04
N SER A 213 -15.14 -18.81 -7.91
CA SER A 213 -16.03 -17.65 -7.72
C SER A 213 -16.92 -17.77 -6.49
N THR A 214 -17.46 -18.95 -6.20
CA THR A 214 -18.44 -19.15 -5.13
C THR A 214 -17.82 -19.54 -3.80
N ALA A 215 -16.83 -20.41 -3.80
CA ALA A 215 -16.21 -20.95 -2.60
C ALA A 215 -14.97 -20.17 -2.14
N GLY A 216 -14.46 -19.24 -2.96
CA GLY A 216 -13.31 -18.44 -2.63
C GLY A 216 -11.98 -19.17 -2.86
N ILE A 217 -11.14 -19.24 -1.83
CA ILE A 217 -9.83 -19.89 -1.91
C ILE A 217 -9.83 -21.14 -1.07
N GLN A 218 -9.28 -22.20 -1.66
CA GLN A 218 -9.02 -23.47 -0.98
C GLN A 218 -7.55 -23.55 -0.58
N VAL A 219 -7.32 -23.97 0.66
CA VAL A 219 -6.02 -24.48 1.10
C VAL A 219 -6.19 -25.98 1.33
N LYS A 220 -5.77 -26.74 0.34
CA LYS A 220 -5.85 -28.19 0.38
C LYS A 220 -4.66 -28.74 1.16
N ASN A 221 -4.94 -29.57 2.14
CA ASN A 221 -3.94 -30.22 2.98
C ASN A 221 -4.16 -31.73 2.98
N GLY A 222 -3.89 -32.33 1.83
CA GLY A 222 -4.08 -33.78 1.63
C GLY A 222 -5.53 -34.22 1.57
N ARG A 223 -6.51 -33.31 1.60
CA ARG A 223 -7.95 -33.64 1.53
C ARG A 223 -8.76 -32.53 0.90
N ASP A 224 -9.95 -32.87 0.44
CA ASP A 224 -10.99 -31.98 -0.02
C ASP A 224 -12.13 -31.89 1.03
N GLY A 225 -12.97 -30.91 0.91
CA GLY A 225 -14.12 -30.69 1.77
C GLY A 225 -14.44 -29.19 1.87
N ASP A 226 -15.67 -28.84 2.23
CA ASP A 226 -16.10 -27.46 2.32
C ASP A 226 -15.29 -26.65 3.33
N ASP A 227 -14.82 -27.29 4.37
CA ASP A 227 -13.97 -26.67 5.39
C ASP A 227 -12.55 -26.37 4.92
N THR A 228 -12.13 -26.87 3.75
CA THR A 228 -10.88 -26.51 3.13
C THR A 228 -10.96 -25.24 2.28
N TRP A 229 -12.12 -24.66 2.13
CA TRP A 229 -12.39 -23.41 1.40
C TRP A 229 -12.70 -22.26 2.35
N THR A 230 -12.39 -21.03 1.92
CA THR A 230 -12.71 -19.82 2.69
C THR A 230 -14.21 -19.57 2.76
N GLN A 231 -14.99 -20.05 1.81
CA GLN A 231 -16.45 -19.82 1.69
C GLN A 231 -16.81 -18.35 1.51
N ILE A 232 -15.89 -17.55 0.98
CA ILE A 232 -16.10 -16.14 0.68
C ILE A 232 -16.01 -15.96 -0.83
N PRO A 233 -17.10 -15.59 -1.52
CA PRO A 233 -17.11 -15.44 -2.97
C PRO A 233 -16.11 -14.41 -3.47
N LEU A 234 -15.58 -14.64 -4.66
CA LEU A 234 -14.63 -13.77 -5.34
C LEU A 234 -15.12 -13.45 -6.74
N GLN A 235 -14.66 -12.33 -7.28
CA GLN A 235 -15.05 -11.87 -8.62
C GLN A 235 -13.87 -11.99 -9.61
N ALA A 236 -14.17 -12.53 -10.81
CA ALA A 236 -13.28 -12.46 -11.95
C ALA A 236 -13.16 -11.02 -12.48
N GLY A 237 -12.12 -10.76 -13.26
CA GLY A 237 -11.92 -9.46 -13.91
C GLY A 237 -11.45 -8.33 -13.00
N LYS A 238 -11.13 -8.60 -11.76
CA LYS A 238 -10.62 -7.61 -10.79
C LYS A 238 -9.28 -8.04 -10.22
N TRP A 239 -8.44 -7.09 -9.85
CA TRP A 239 -7.20 -7.39 -9.15
C TRP A 239 -7.50 -8.03 -7.80
N LEU A 240 -6.89 -9.19 -7.58
CA LEU A 240 -6.87 -9.90 -6.32
C LEU A 240 -5.42 -9.96 -5.85
N HIS A 241 -5.11 -9.31 -4.74
CA HIS A 241 -3.85 -9.52 -4.07
C HIS A 241 -4.02 -10.65 -3.07
N ILE A 242 -3.36 -11.77 -3.32
CA ILE A 242 -3.52 -12.99 -2.55
C ILE A 242 -2.25 -13.22 -1.73
N THR A 243 -2.41 -13.44 -0.43
CA THR A 243 -1.31 -13.74 0.48
C THR A 243 -1.62 -14.99 1.28
N TYR A 244 -0.64 -15.88 1.34
CA TYR A 244 -0.64 -17.07 2.18
C TYR A 244 0.46 -16.94 3.22
N VAL A 245 0.11 -16.94 4.50
CA VAL A 245 1.06 -16.88 5.60
C VAL A 245 1.04 -18.21 6.35
N HIS A 246 2.18 -18.89 6.38
CA HIS A 246 2.32 -20.15 7.10
C HIS A 246 3.17 -19.95 8.37
N LYS A 247 2.58 -20.30 9.50
CA LYS A 247 3.22 -20.21 10.82
C LYS A 247 2.49 -21.11 11.81
N ASP A 248 3.24 -21.78 12.68
CA ASP A 248 2.70 -22.59 13.78
C ASP A 248 1.66 -23.63 13.34
N LYS A 249 1.94 -24.34 12.24
CA LYS A 249 1.03 -25.35 11.64
C LYS A 249 -0.31 -24.75 11.19
N LYS A 250 -0.33 -23.48 10.85
CA LYS A 250 -1.51 -22.77 10.33
C LYS A 250 -1.16 -22.04 9.05
N THR A 251 -2.12 -22.01 8.13
CA THR A 251 -2.02 -21.17 6.94
C THR A 251 -3.16 -20.16 6.96
N THR A 252 -2.80 -18.89 7.01
CA THR A 252 -3.76 -17.78 6.95
C THR A 252 -3.83 -17.25 5.52
N VAL A 253 -5.04 -17.10 5.01
CA VAL A 253 -5.30 -16.56 3.68
C VAL A 253 -5.78 -15.14 3.80
N TYR A 254 -5.13 -14.23 3.05
CA TYR A 254 -5.55 -12.83 2.91
C TYR A 254 -5.90 -12.57 1.45
N VAL A 255 -6.97 -11.82 1.23
CA VAL A 255 -7.30 -11.26 -0.07
C VAL A 255 -7.45 -9.76 0.08
N ASN A 256 -6.71 -9.01 -0.73
CA ASN A 256 -6.65 -7.56 -0.68
C ASN A 256 -6.37 -7.02 0.73
N GLY A 257 -5.44 -7.69 1.44
CA GLY A 257 -4.99 -7.32 2.77
C GLY A 257 -5.93 -7.68 3.92
N LYS A 258 -7.03 -8.39 3.65
CA LYS A 258 -8.01 -8.80 4.66
C LYS A 258 -7.99 -10.29 4.88
N VAL A 259 -7.99 -10.72 6.13
CA VAL A 259 -8.06 -12.13 6.51
C VAL A 259 -9.34 -12.74 5.97
N GLN A 260 -9.21 -13.86 5.26
CA GLN A 260 -10.34 -14.66 4.77
C GLN A 260 -10.61 -15.84 5.69
N LYS A 261 -9.55 -16.56 6.06
CA LYS A 261 -9.64 -17.72 6.95
C LYS A 261 -8.27 -18.11 7.46
N VAL A 262 -8.23 -18.68 8.64
CA VAL A 262 -7.07 -19.40 9.20
C VAL A 262 -7.35 -20.89 9.09
N PHE A 263 -6.49 -21.61 8.36
CA PHE A 263 -6.60 -23.06 8.21
C PHE A 263 -5.62 -23.73 9.18
N GLU A 264 -6.13 -24.66 9.98
CA GLU A 264 -5.29 -25.57 10.74
C GLU A 264 -4.71 -26.60 9.74
N ASN A 265 -3.42 -26.72 9.67
CA ASN A 265 -2.81 -27.76 8.85
C ASN A 265 -1.52 -28.29 9.50
N SER A 266 -0.76 -29.11 8.78
CA SER A 266 0.53 -29.62 9.27
C SER A 266 1.61 -28.56 9.11
N ALA A 267 2.73 -28.72 9.80
CA ALA A 267 3.93 -27.99 9.49
C ALA A 267 4.34 -28.30 8.03
N ILE A 268 4.62 -27.25 7.28
CA ILE A 268 5.01 -27.34 5.86
C ILE A 268 6.33 -26.61 5.70
N THR A 269 7.37 -27.33 5.28
CA THR A 269 8.69 -26.75 5.09
C THR A 269 9.22 -27.02 3.69
N PHE A 270 10.14 -26.18 3.27
CA PHE A 270 10.82 -26.34 1.99
C PHE A 270 11.93 -27.39 2.12
N GLY A 271 12.00 -28.32 1.19
CA GLY A 271 13.14 -29.21 1.01
C GLY A 271 14.17 -28.61 0.06
N GLU A 272 15.27 -29.29 -0.15
CA GLU A 272 16.37 -28.84 -1.03
C GLU A 272 15.93 -28.58 -2.48
N ASN A 273 14.98 -29.38 -2.97
CA ASN A 273 14.50 -29.30 -4.36
C ASN A 273 13.07 -28.77 -4.44
N SER A 274 12.60 -28.11 -3.39
CA SER A 274 11.26 -27.50 -3.39
C SER A 274 11.17 -26.35 -4.37
N MET A 275 10.03 -26.24 -5.03
CA MET A 275 9.69 -25.10 -5.87
C MET A 275 8.34 -24.54 -5.47
N ILE A 276 8.22 -23.22 -5.51
CA ILE A 276 6.91 -22.57 -5.56
C ILE A 276 6.45 -22.55 -6.99
N VAL A 277 5.22 -23.01 -7.22
CA VAL A 277 4.58 -22.96 -8.54
C VAL A 277 3.37 -22.06 -8.46
N VAL A 278 3.31 -21.07 -9.34
CA VAL A 278 2.19 -20.13 -9.46
C VAL A 278 1.48 -20.39 -10.78
N GLY A 279 0.21 -20.76 -10.69
CA GLY A 279 -0.59 -21.08 -11.85
C GLY A 279 -0.54 -22.55 -12.26
N ASN A 280 -1.31 -22.90 -13.29
CA ASN A 280 -1.35 -24.21 -13.90
C ASN A 280 -1.92 -24.16 -15.33
N SER A 281 -2.12 -25.31 -15.95
CA SER A 281 -2.66 -25.41 -17.32
C SER A 281 -4.09 -24.85 -17.47
N GLY A 282 -4.79 -24.57 -16.37
CA GLY A 282 -6.12 -23.96 -16.38
C GLY A 282 -6.14 -22.47 -16.68
N TYR A 283 -5.00 -21.81 -16.68
CA TYR A 283 -4.93 -20.37 -16.95
C TYR A 283 -5.28 -20.04 -18.40
N ARG A 284 -6.07 -19.00 -18.60
CA ARG A 284 -6.54 -18.50 -19.91
C ARG A 284 -6.65 -16.99 -19.88
N ASN A 285 -5.70 -16.28 -20.51
CA ASN A 285 -5.69 -14.82 -20.58
C ASN A 285 -5.80 -14.19 -19.18
N ASP A 286 -5.10 -14.74 -18.22
CA ASP A 286 -5.03 -14.22 -16.87
C ASP A 286 -3.82 -13.32 -16.72
N TYR A 287 -3.88 -12.37 -15.78
CA TYR A 287 -2.78 -11.45 -15.53
C TYR A 287 -2.16 -11.73 -14.17
N LEU A 288 -0.84 -11.76 -14.11
CA LEU A 288 -0.06 -11.94 -12.89
C LEU A 288 0.96 -10.82 -12.75
N ARG A 289 1.21 -10.42 -11.52
CA ARG A 289 2.30 -9.52 -11.16
C ARG A 289 2.70 -9.72 -9.71
N GLU A 290 3.89 -9.24 -9.34
CA GLU A 290 4.33 -9.12 -7.97
C GLU A 290 4.28 -10.44 -7.20
N ILE A 291 4.90 -11.48 -7.77
CA ILE A 291 5.10 -12.73 -7.03
C ILE A 291 6.22 -12.52 -6.01
N ARG A 292 5.93 -12.78 -4.75
CA ARG A 292 6.85 -12.56 -3.63
C ARG A 292 6.87 -13.78 -2.72
N LEU A 293 8.07 -14.19 -2.34
CA LEU A 293 8.29 -15.21 -1.32
C LEU A 293 9.12 -14.62 -0.20
N TRP A 294 8.68 -14.84 1.03
CA TRP A 294 9.31 -14.35 2.25
C TRP A 294 9.68 -15.52 3.16
N ASP A 295 10.82 -15.44 3.82
CA ASP A 295 11.21 -16.38 4.88
C ASP A 295 10.69 -15.95 6.27
N LYS A 296 9.60 -15.24 6.29
CA LYS A 296 8.96 -14.65 7.46
C LYS A 296 7.45 -14.76 7.33
N ALA A 297 6.76 -14.99 8.43
CA ALA A 297 5.30 -14.80 8.49
C ALA A 297 5.00 -13.31 8.56
N LEU A 298 4.49 -12.73 7.49
CA LEU A 298 4.11 -11.32 7.46
C LEU A 298 2.89 -11.08 8.34
N THR A 299 2.87 -9.92 9.00
CA THR A 299 1.69 -9.41 9.71
C THR A 299 0.71 -8.77 8.73
N GLU A 300 -0.53 -8.58 9.15
CA GLU A 300 -1.54 -7.88 8.34
C GLU A 300 -1.08 -6.47 7.97
N SER A 301 -0.46 -5.75 8.89
CA SER A 301 0.09 -4.42 8.65
C SER A 301 1.17 -4.43 7.57
N GLU A 302 2.09 -5.38 7.62
CA GLU A 302 3.14 -5.55 6.61
C GLU A 302 2.56 -5.88 5.22
N ILE A 303 1.52 -6.73 5.17
CA ILE A 303 0.82 -7.06 3.93
C ILE A 303 0.17 -5.82 3.32
N ASN A 304 -0.54 -5.04 4.14
CA ASN A 304 -1.25 -3.86 3.68
C ASN A 304 -0.32 -2.72 3.25
N ASP A 305 0.88 -2.67 3.81
CA ASP A 305 1.84 -1.60 3.55
C ASP A 305 2.29 -1.55 2.09
N TYR A 306 2.42 -2.71 1.43
CA TYR A 306 2.85 -2.81 0.03
C TYR A 306 1.85 -3.55 -0.87
N LEU A 307 0.57 -3.44 -0.54
CA LEU A 307 -0.48 -4.21 -1.20
C LEU A 307 -0.50 -4.00 -2.72
N TYR A 308 -0.43 -2.75 -3.17
CA TYR A 308 -0.50 -2.37 -4.58
C TYR A 308 0.77 -1.69 -5.09
N LEU A 309 1.85 -1.76 -4.33
CA LEU A 309 3.12 -1.14 -4.68
C LEU A 309 4.15 -2.21 -5.06
N PRO A 310 5.09 -1.89 -5.95
CA PRO A 310 6.24 -2.75 -6.15
C PRO A 310 7.12 -2.78 -4.90
N MET A 311 7.95 -3.81 -4.80
CA MET A 311 8.88 -3.98 -3.69
C MET A 311 10.28 -3.47 -4.03
N ASP A 312 10.98 -3.03 -3.01
CA ASP A 312 12.45 -2.91 -3.09
C ASP A 312 13.05 -4.32 -2.98
N PRO A 313 13.82 -4.78 -3.97
CA PRO A 313 14.47 -6.09 -3.88
C PRO A 313 15.38 -6.27 -2.67
N ALA A 314 15.86 -5.17 -2.06
CA ALA A 314 16.68 -5.20 -0.86
C ALA A 314 15.87 -5.36 0.45
N THR A 315 14.55 -5.48 0.37
CA THR A 315 13.71 -5.63 1.57
C THR A 315 14.12 -6.86 2.39
N PRO A 316 14.35 -6.71 3.69
CA PRO A 316 14.72 -7.85 4.54
C PRO A 316 13.68 -8.96 4.52
N HIS A 317 14.13 -10.21 4.55
CA HIS A 317 13.30 -11.42 4.50
C HIS A 317 12.59 -11.70 3.17
N LEU A 318 12.72 -10.84 2.18
CA LEU A 318 12.26 -11.12 0.82
C LEU A 318 13.26 -12.07 0.15
N VAL A 319 12.80 -13.28 -0.21
CA VAL A 319 13.66 -14.37 -0.72
C VAL A 319 13.56 -14.51 -2.24
N SER A 320 12.35 -14.35 -2.78
CA SER A 320 12.11 -14.32 -4.23
C SER A 320 11.20 -13.15 -4.57
N TYR A 321 11.49 -12.49 -5.67
CA TYR A 321 10.69 -11.38 -6.15
C TYR A 321 10.64 -11.33 -7.67
N LEU A 322 9.46 -11.62 -8.23
CA LEU A 322 9.18 -11.54 -9.66
C LEU A 322 8.15 -10.43 -9.89
N PRO A 323 8.58 -9.23 -10.29
CA PRO A 323 7.63 -8.17 -10.64
C PRO A 323 6.72 -8.54 -11.81
N LEU A 324 7.24 -9.35 -12.74
CA LEU A 324 6.59 -9.73 -14.01
C LEU A 324 6.26 -8.51 -14.88
N SER A 325 7.11 -7.49 -14.78
CA SER A 325 7.04 -6.34 -15.69
C SER A 325 7.65 -6.70 -17.04
N LYS A 326 7.39 -5.86 -18.05
CA LYS A 326 7.94 -6.06 -19.39
C LYS A 326 9.48 -6.05 -19.39
N GLU A 327 10.09 -5.17 -18.58
CA GLU A 327 11.55 -5.05 -18.48
C GLU A 327 12.18 -6.25 -17.75
N MET A 328 11.50 -6.80 -16.74
CA MET A 328 12.03 -7.87 -15.91
C MET A 328 11.64 -9.26 -16.39
N GLU A 329 10.65 -9.36 -17.25
CA GLU A 329 10.11 -10.65 -17.73
C GLU A 329 9.81 -11.58 -16.54
N THR A 330 10.37 -12.78 -16.52
CA THR A 330 10.19 -13.77 -15.45
C THR A 330 11.39 -13.83 -14.52
N LYS A 331 12.22 -12.80 -14.47
CA LYS A 331 13.39 -12.80 -13.59
C LYS A 331 13.00 -12.70 -12.12
N ASP A 332 13.63 -13.53 -11.32
CA ASP A 332 13.64 -13.37 -9.86
C ASP A 332 14.76 -12.42 -9.47
N LEU A 333 14.40 -11.23 -9.01
CA LEU A 333 15.36 -10.19 -8.66
C LEU A 333 16.19 -10.53 -7.40
N LYS A 334 15.84 -11.62 -6.70
CA LYS A 334 16.57 -12.10 -5.53
C LYS A 334 17.44 -13.31 -5.85
N ALA A 335 17.42 -13.81 -7.09
CA ALA A 335 18.29 -14.91 -7.48
C ALA A 335 19.77 -14.50 -7.40
N PRO A 336 20.66 -15.42 -7.02
CA PRO A 336 22.09 -15.15 -7.09
C PRO A 336 22.53 -14.80 -8.51
N ALA A 337 23.51 -13.90 -8.64
CA ALA A 337 24.00 -13.45 -9.94
C ALA A 337 24.41 -14.65 -10.82
N GLY A 338 23.97 -14.63 -12.08
CA GLY A 338 24.24 -15.69 -13.05
C GLY A 338 23.41 -16.98 -12.86
N THR A 339 22.44 -16.96 -11.94
CA THR A 339 21.57 -18.11 -11.69
C THR A 339 20.20 -17.87 -12.30
N GLU A 340 19.70 -18.86 -13.05
CA GLU A 340 18.31 -18.92 -13.51
C GLU A 340 17.55 -19.91 -12.63
N ASN A 341 16.67 -19.40 -11.78
CA ASN A 341 15.90 -20.20 -10.82
C ASN A 341 14.39 -20.23 -11.14
N VAL A 342 13.99 -19.69 -12.29
CA VAL A 342 12.60 -19.64 -12.75
C VAL A 342 12.44 -20.38 -14.05
N THR A 343 11.43 -21.25 -14.13
CA THR A 343 11.00 -21.92 -15.36
C THR A 343 9.52 -21.67 -15.60
N THR A 344 9.12 -21.63 -16.87
CA THR A 344 7.72 -21.37 -17.27
C THR A 344 7.21 -22.44 -18.24
#